data_85a34a05205bf18b073bf93cdb95512b
#
_entry.id   85a34a05205bf18b073bf93cdb95512b
#
_cell.length_a   1.000
_cell.length_b   1.000
_cell.length_c   1.000
_cell.angle_alpha   90.00
_cell.angle_beta   90.00
_cell.angle_gamma   90.00
#
_symmetry.space_group_name_H-M   'P 1'
#
loop_
_entity.id
_entity.type
_entity.pdbx_description
1 polymer ?
#
loop_
_entity_poly.entity_id
_entity_poly.type
_entity_poly.pdbx_seq_one_letter_code
_entity_poly.pdbx_strand_id
1 'polypeptide(L)'
;MELRFGPFALDLATRELSRGAKAVHLSTKAFDLLVALVQERPDVLSKATLQQCLWPETFVAEANLSNLIGEVRQALDDSSRAARYIRTVHRVGYAFCGTVVGSLATASSGPACWIEWGSHRFPLGSGEHVIGRDPDVEIRIDTSTVSRRHARILVVADRAVLEDFGSKNGTFHIGRK
;
A
#
# COMPACT_ATOMS: atom_id res chain seq x y z
N MET A 1 8.75 -1.14 14.07
CA MET A 1 8.47 -0.14 12.99
C MET A 1 7.39 0.78 13.48
N GLU A 2 7.71 2.05 13.60
CA GLU A 2 6.84 3.04 14.23
C GLU A 2 6.37 4.09 13.22
N LEU A 3 5.07 4.32 13.17
CA LEU A 3 4.40 5.35 12.37
C LEU A 3 3.86 6.42 13.30
N ARG A 4 4.07 7.69 12.97
CA ARG A 4 3.60 8.80 13.79
C ARG A 4 2.59 9.65 13.03
N PHE A 5 1.49 10.00 13.68
CA PHE A 5 0.48 10.90 13.14
C PHE A 5 -0.14 11.73 14.28
N GLY A 6 -0.12 13.05 14.13
CA GLY A 6 -0.49 13.94 15.24
C GLY A 6 0.30 13.60 16.50
N PRO A 7 -0.34 13.43 17.67
CA PRO A 7 0.33 13.06 18.92
C PRO A 7 0.51 11.53 19.09
N PHE A 8 0.12 10.72 18.09
CA PHE A 8 0.12 9.25 18.17
C PHE A 8 1.35 8.64 17.52
N ALA A 9 1.83 7.53 18.12
CA ALA A 9 2.80 6.64 17.55
C ALA A 9 2.21 5.21 17.50
N LEU A 10 2.23 4.61 16.31
CA LEU A 10 1.74 3.28 16.02
C LEU A 10 2.93 2.37 15.75
N ASP A 11 3.25 1.48 16.69
CA ASP A 11 4.32 0.50 16.50
C ASP A 11 3.74 -0.84 16.00
N LEU A 12 4.14 -1.20 14.77
CA LEU A 12 3.67 -2.43 14.12
C LEU A 12 4.36 -3.68 14.67
N ALA A 13 5.56 -3.55 15.26
CA ALA A 13 6.29 -4.68 15.80
C ALA A 13 5.76 -5.11 17.17
N THR A 14 5.53 -4.15 18.06
CA THR A 14 4.95 -4.40 19.40
C THR A 14 3.43 -4.44 19.36
N ARG A 15 2.80 -4.01 18.26
CA ARG A 15 1.35 -3.88 18.09
C ARG A 15 0.73 -2.93 19.12
N GLU A 16 1.41 -1.82 19.34
CA GLU A 16 1.00 -0.81 20.33
C GLU A 16 0.67 0.53 19.66
N LEU A 17 -0.38 1.16 20.14
CA LEU A 17 -0.68 2.56 19.88
C LEU A 17 -0.31 3.36 21.12
N SER A 18 0.38 4.47 20.96
CA SER A 18 0.69 5.38 22.07
C SER A 18 0.35 6.83 21.72
N ARG A 19 0.04 7.63 22.73
CA ARG A 19 -0.14 9.08 22.64
C ARG A 19 0.90 9.75 23.51
N GLY A 20 1.95 10.29 22.91
CA GLY A 20 3.15 10.69 23.63
C GLY A 20 3.78 9.46 24.34
N ALA A 21 3.96 9.55 25.66
CA ALA A 21 4.51 8.43 26.45
C ALA A 21 3.43 7.48 27.02
N LYS A 22 2.16 7.69 26.71
CA LYS A 22 1.05 6.91 27.30
C LYS A 22 0.53 5.91 26.26
N ALA A 23 0.50 4.61 26.63
CA ALA A 23 -0.14 3.58 25.81
C ALA A 23 -1.65 3.82 25.69
N VAL A 24 -2.18 3.62 24.48
CA VAL A 24 -3.60 3.72 24.17
C VAL A 24 -4.08 2.32 23.79
N HIS A 25 -5.02 1.80 24.56
CA HIS A 25 -5.51 0.44 24.36
C HIS A 25 -6.42 0.36 23.14
N LEU A 26 -6.16 -0.63 22.29
CA LEU A 26 -7.00 -1.07 21.19
C LEU A 26 -7.18 -2.58 21.24
N SER A 27 -8.35 -3.08 20.91
CA SER A 27 -8.52 -4.50 20.65
C SER A 27 -7.68 -4.93 19.44
N THR A 28 -7.33 -6.21 19.37
CA THR A 28 -6.52 -6.76 18.26
C THR A 28 -7.10 -6.41 16.89
N LYS A 29 -8.41 -6.52 16.73
CA LYS A 29 -9.09 -6.21 15.46
C LYS A 29 -9.15 -4.70 15.17
N ALA A 30 -9.29 -3.86 16.20
CA ALA A 30 -9.24 -2.42 16.04
C ALA A 30 -7.83 -1.94 15.65
N PHE A 31 -6.80 -2.59 16.20
CA PHE A 31 -5.41 -2.33 15.80
C PHE A 31 -5.19 -2.72 14.32
N ASP A 32 -5.62 -3.93 13.90
CA ASP A 32 -5.51 -4.39 12.51
C ASP A 32 -6.26 -3.46 11.55
N LEU A 33 -7.45 -2.99 11.93
CA LEU A 33 -8.21 -2.01 11.18
C LEU A 33 -7.45 -0.69 11.00
N LEU A 34 -6.87 -0.16 12.08
CA LEU A 34 -6.10 1.08 12.02
C LEU A 34 -4.87 0.92 11.12
N VAL A 35 -4.16 -0.20 11.24
CA VAL A 35 -3.01 -0.53 10.37
C VAL A 35 -3.42 -0.55 8.91
N ALA A 36 -4.49 -1.27 8.55
CA ALA A 36 -4.98 -1.35 7.18
C ALA A 36 -5.31 0.04 6.61
N LEU A 37 -6.04 0.88 7.38
CA LEU A 37 -6.39 2.24 6.95
C LEU A 37 -5.17 3.14 6.80
N VAL A 38 -4.17 3.02 7.68
CA VAL A 38 -2.94 3.80 7.61
C VAL A 38 -2.04 3.35 6.46
N GLN A 39 -2.01 2.07 6.13
CA GLN A 39 -1.21 1.53 5.03
C GLN A 39 -1.74 1.95 3.66
N GLU A 40 -3.06 1.89 3.47
CA GLU A 40 -3.72 2.20 2.20
C GLU A 40 -4.02 3.69 1.98
N ARG A 41 -3.56 4.55 2.89
CA ARG A 41 -3.77 6.00 2.76
C ARG A 41 -3.16 6.57 1.49
N PRO A 42 -3.77 7.53 0.83
CA PRO A 42 -5.03 8.22 1.18
C PRO A 42 -6.30 7.51 0.66
N ASP A 43 -6.19 6.29 0.15
CA ASP A 43 -7.25 5.57 -0.55
C ASP A 43 -8.40 5.18 0.37
N VAL A 44 -9.57 5.03 -0.23
CA VAL A 44 -10.79 4.62 0.47
C VAL A 44 -10.91 3.12 0.43
N LEU A 45 -10.80 2.47 1.58
CA LEU A 45 -11.10 1.05 1.70
C LEU A 45 -12.61 0.82 1.80
N SER A 46 -13.13 -0.05 0.93
CA SER A 46 -14.53 -0.41 0.98
C SER A 46 -14.86 -1.22 2.25
N LYS A 47 -16.12 -1.20 2.69
CA LYS A 47 -16.55 -2.02 3.82
C LYS A 47 -16.29 -3.50 3.57
N ALA A 48 -16.52 -3.98 2.35
CA ALA A 48 -16.28 -5.37 1.96
C ALA A 48 -14.79 -5.72 2.03
N THR A 49 -13.91 -4.85 1.53
CA THR A 49 -12.45 -5.03 1.60
C THR A 49 -11.98 -5.10 3.04
N LEU A 50 -12.45 -4.20 3.90
CA LEU A 50 -12.11 -4.19 5.32
C LEU A 50 -12.61 -5.44 6.04
N GLN A 51 -13.83 -5.89 5.75
CA GLN A 51 -14.37 -7.12 6.32
C GLN A 51 -13.55 -8.33 5.90
N GLN A 52 -13.19 -8.43 4.63
CA GLN A 52 -12.37 -9.54 4.13
C GLN A 52 -10.96 -9.53 4.72
N CYS A 53 -10.36 -8.36 4.88
CA CYS A 53 -9.04 -8.19 5.50
C CYS A 53 -9.04 -8.60 6.98
N LEU A 54 -10.07 -8.18 7.73
CA LEU A 54 -10.16 -8.43 9.18
C LEU A 54 -10.70 -9.82 9.54
N TRP A 55 -11.57 -10.40 8.70
CA TRP A 55 -12.23 -11.69 8.92
C TRP A 55 -12.25 -12.52 7.63
N PRO A 56 -11.10 -13.03 7.18
CA PRO A 56 -10.99 -13.72 5.88
C PRO A 56 -11.82 -15.00 5.79
N GLU A 57 -12.09 -15.65 6.93
CA GLU A 57 -12.79 -16.95 6.99
C GLU A 57 -14.17 -16.88 7.64
N THR A 58 -14.63 -15.69 8.03
CA THR A 58 -15.85 -15.56 8.80
C THR A 58 -16.75 -14.46 8.26
N PHE A 59 -18.00 -14.79 7.97
CA PHE A 59 -19.00 -13.78 7.63
C PHE A 59 -19.44 -13.04 8.90
N VAL A 60 -19.12 -11.74 8.96
CA VAL A 60 -19.50 -10.89 10.09
C VAL A 60 -20.48 -9.81 9.66
N ALA A 61 -21.38 -9.45 10.56
CA ALA A 61 -22.32 -8.37 10.31
C ALA A 61 -21.58 -7.01 10.16
N GLU A 62 -22.09 -6.15 9.29
CA GLU A 62 -21.54 -4.80 9.04
C GLU A 62 -21.44 -3.95 10.33
N ALA A 63 -22.31 -4.20 11.29
CA ALA A 63 -22.28 -3.56 12.61
C ALA A 63 -20.94 -3.77 13.33
N ASN A 64 -20.29 -4.93 13.16
CA ASN A 64 -18.99 -5.20 13.80
C ASN A 64 -17.89 -4.27 13.28
N LEU A 65 -17.86 -4.01 11.99
CA LEU A 65 -16.91 -3.04 11.40
C LEU A 65 -17.20 -1.63 11.93
N SER A 66 -18.46 -1.24 12.02
CA SER A 66 -18.85 0.08 12.55
C SER A 66 -18.45 0.24 14.03
N ASN A 67 -18.54 -0.81 14.82
CA ASN A 67 -18.10 -0.82 16.23
C ASN A 67 -16.58 -0.66 16.33
N LEU A 68 -15.80 -1.37 15.49
CA LEU A 68 -14.34 -1.22 15.45
C LEU A 68 -13.92 0.19 15.02
N ILE A 69 -14.59 0.79 14.04
CA ILE A 69 -14.36 2.20 13.66
C ILE A 69 -14.66 3.13 14.83
N GLY A 70 -15.71 2.86 15.59
CA GLY A 70 -16.04 3.59 16.81
C GLY A 70 -14.94 3.50 17.86
N GLU A 71 -14.43 2.29 18.11
CA GLU A 71 -13.33 2.03 19.04
C GLU A 71 -12.06 2.77 18.63
N VAL A 72 -11.66 2.67 17.35
CA VAL A 72 -10.46 3.37 16.85
C VAL A 72 -10.64 4.89 16.95
N ARG A 73 -11.80 5.44 16.61
CA ARG A 73 -12.06 6.88 16.77
C ARG A 73 -11.97 7.33 18.22
N GLN A 74 -12.55 6.56 19.13
CA GLN A 74 -12.48 6.86 20.56
C GLN A 74 -11.02 6.88 21.05
N ALA A 75 -10.22 5.89 20.63
CA ALA A 75 -8.81 5.80 20.96
C ALA A 75 -7.99 6.98 20.40
N LEU A 76 -8.34 7.47 19.20
CA LEU A 76 -7.68 8.59 18.54
C LEU A 76 -8.25 9.96 18.93
N ASP A 77 -9.26 10.01 19.81
CA ASP A 77 -9.98 11.25 20.13
C ASP A 77 -10.50 11.93 18.83
N ASP A 78 -11.04 11.11 17.91
CA ASP A 78 -11.51 11.51 16.59
C ASP A 78 -13.05 11.48 16.51
N SER A 79 -13.60 12.33 15.66
CA SER A 79 -15.05 12.50 15.51
C SER A 79 -15.47 12.24 14.05
N SER A 80 -16.60 11.55 13.86
CA SER A 80 -17.17 11.33 12.52
C SER A 80 -17.60 12.62 11.81
N ARG A 81 -17.91 13.66 12.57
CA ARG A 81 -18.36 14.98 12.04
C ARG A 81 -17.19 15.89 11.65
N ALA A 82 -16.08 15.79 12.37
CA ALA A 82 -14.86 16.56 12.13
C ALA A 82 -13.68 15.58 12.10
N ALA A 83 -13.69 14.69 11.13
CA ALA A 83 -12.70 13.62 11.00
C ALA A 83 -11.28 14.20 10.83
N ARG A 84 -10.41 13.92 11.79
CA ARG A 84 -8.99 14.29 11.77
C ARG A 84 -8.12 13.16 11.26
N TYR A 85 -8.53 11.91 11.51
CA TYR A 85 -7.78 10.70 11.17
C TYR A 85 -8.61 9.73 10.33
N ILE A 86 -9.88 9.46 10.69
CA ILE A 86 -10.69 8.48 9.97
C ILE A 86 -11.91 9.18 9.35
N ARG A 87 -11.86 9.32 8.03
CA ARG A 87 -12.96 9.85 7.23
C ARG A 87 -13.92 8.73 6.83
N THR A 88 -15.22 8.94 7.02
CA THR A 88 -16.25 8.09 6.43
C THR A 88 -16.56 8.59 5.02
N VAL A 89 -16.48 7.69 4.03
CA VAL A 89 -17.00 7.92 2.69
C VAL A 89 -18.35 7.23 2.59
N HIS A 90 -19.41 8.03 2.58
CA HIS A 90 -20.77 7.53 2.68
C HIS A 90 -21.07 6.49 1.59
N ARG A 91 -21.67 5.35 1.97
CA ARG A 91 -21.99 4.19 1.14
C ARG A 91 -20.79 3.44 0.52
N VAL A 92 -19.56 3.91 0.71
CA VAL A 92 -18.34 3.28 0.17
C VAL A 92 -17.56 2.59 1.28
N GLY A 93 -17.03 3.35 2.24
CA GLY A 93 -16.14 2.81 3.26
C GLY A 93 -15.47 3.87 4.11
N TYR A 94 -14.21 3.63 4.43
CA TYR A 94 -13.42 4.48 5.32
C TYR A 94 -12.04 4.75 4.72
N ALA A 95 -11.46 5.90 5.06
CA ALA A 95 -10.10 6.26 4.67
C ALA A 95 -9.36 6.92 5.83
N PHE A 96 -8.06 6.73 5.88
CA PHE A 96 -7.21 7.50 6.79
C PHE A 96 -6.84 8.83 6.13
N CYS A 97 -7.07 9.94 6.81
CA CYS A 97 -6.83 11.30 6.30
C CYS A 97 -5.80 12.09 7.12
N GLY A 98 -5.22 11.50 8.17
CA GLY A 98 -4.17 12.14 8.96
C GLY A 98 -2.83 12.17 8.22
N THR A 99 -2.03 13.23 8.47
CA THR A 99 -0.65 13.26 7.99
C THR A 99 0.21 12.31 8.81
N VAL A 100 0.80 11.32 8.17
CA VAL A 100 1.70 10.36 8.82
C VAL A 100 3.14 10.81 8.60
N VAL A 101 3.87 11.00 9.69
CA VAL A 101 5.31 11.26 9.72
C VAL A 101 5.99 10.01 10.27
N GLY A 102 7.03 9.59 9.64
CA GLY A 102 7.66 8.30 9.89
C GLY A 102 7.50 7.47 8.62
N SER A 103 8.56 6.88 8.22
CA SER A 103 8.56 5.98 7.12
C SER A 103 7.66 4.80 7.53
N LEU A 104 6.51 4.66 6.80
CA LEU A 104 6.46 3.45 6.05
C LEU A 104 7.65 3.58 5.07
N ALA A 105 8.90 3.48 5.54
CA ALA A 105 9.68 2.53 4.85
C ALA A 105 8.75 1.33 4.84
N THR A 106 8.02 1.10 3.76
CA THR A 106 7.82 -0.26 3.32
C THR A 106 9.08 -0.89 3.84
N ALA A 107 8.98 -1.65 4.98
CA ALA A 107 9.97 -2.66 5.17
C ALA A 107 9.91 -3.27 3.78
N SER A 108 10.79 -2.82 2.97
CA SER A 108 11.17 -3.50 1.78
C SER A 108 11.68 -4.83 2.34
N SER A 109 10.73 -5.74 2.63
CA SER A 109 10.86 -7.02 2.00
C SER A 109 11.36 -6.61 0.65
N GLY A 110 12.60 -6.87 0.36
CA GLY A 110 13.29 -6.39 -0.82
C GLY A 110 12.35 -6.32 -2.01
N PRO A 111 12.54 -5.47 -2.97
CA PRO A 111 11.55 -4.94 -3.91
C PRO A 111 10.44 -5.96 -4.17
N ALA A 112 9.19 -5.59 -3.91
CA ALA A 112 8.03 -6.48 -3.96
C ALA A 112 7.91 -7.18 -5.33
N CYS A 113 8.61 -6.63 -6.33
CA CYS A 113 8.82 -7.24 -7.63
C CYS A 113 10.22 -6.92 -8.17
N TRP A 114 10.69 -7.73 -9.09
CA TRP A 114 11.96 -7.58 -9.80
C TRP A 114 11.82 -8.09 -11.22
N ILE A 115 12.70 -7.60 -12.09
CA ILE A 115 12.90 -8.18 -13.41
C ILE A 115 14.16 -9.03 -13.35
N GLU A 116 14.09 -10.21 -13.94
CA GLU A 116 15.26 -11.06 -14.18
C GLU A 116 15.56 -11.12 -15.70
N TRP A 117 16.81 -10.83 -16.03
CA TRP A 117 17.31 -10.98 -17.38
C TRP A 117 18.67 -11.68 -17.35
N GLY A 118 18.72 -12.91 -17.82
CA GLY A 118 19.92 -13.73 -17.69
C GLY A 118 20.30 -13.93 -16.22
N SER A 119 21.50 -13.50 -15.86
CA SER A 119 21.98 -13.54 -14.45
C SER A 119 21.73 -12.24 -13.68
N HIS A 120 21.12 -11.24 -14.31
CA HIS A 120 20.90 -9.93 -13.70
C HIS A 120 19.50 -9.86 -13.11
N ARG A 121 19.41 -9.31 -11.90
CA ARG A 121 18.14 -9.04 -11.20
C ARG A 121 18.04 -7.55 -10.93
N PHE A 122 16.99 -6.93 -11.46
CA PHE A 122 16.67 -5.51 -11.32
C PHE A 122 15.50 -5.35 -10.34
N PRO A 123 15.76 -4.83 -9.13
CA PRO A 123 14.69 -4.57 -8.18
C PRO A 123 13.82 -3.40 -8.66
N LEU A 124 12.49 -3.55 -8.58
CA LEU A 124 11.54 -2.51 -8.94
C LEU A 124 10.95 -1.90 -7.67
N GLY A 125 11.24 -0.63 -7.43
CA GLY A 125 10.58 0.19 -6.42
C GLY A 125 9.25 0.75 -6.91
N SER A 126 8.57 1.55 -6.10
CA SER A 126 7.40 2.31 -6.56
C SER A 126 7.83 3.37 -7.57
N GLY A 127 7.12 3.48 -8.69
CA GLY A 127 7.39 4.44 -9.75
C GLY A 127 7.43 3.84 -11.14
N GLU A 128 7.90 4.62 -12.11
CA GLU A 128 8.08 4.22 -13.50
C GLU A 128 9.50 3.68 -13.72
N HIS A 129 9.61 2.49 -14.31
CA HIS A 129 10.88 1.86 -14.69
C HIS A 129 10.89 1.61 -16.19
N VAL A 130 11.80 2.25 -16.90
CA VAL A 130 11.92 2.13 -18.36
C VAL A 130 12.90 1.02 -18.71
N ILE A 131 12.48 0.13 -19.60
CA ILE A 131 13.24 -1.01 -20.11
C ILE A 131 13.64 -0.71 -21.56
N GLY A 132 14.88 -0.96 -21.92
CA GLY A 132 15.33 -0.78 -23.29
C GLY A 132 16.82 -1.06 -23.49
N ARG A 133 17.28 -0.85 -24.73
CA ARG A 133 18.69 -1.01 -25.10
C ARG A 133 19.48 0.28 -24.94
N ASP A 134 18.80 1.43 -24.83
CA ASP A 134 19.46 2.74 -24.68
C ASP A 134 20.30 2.77 -23.38
N PRO A 135 21.49 3.37 -23.38
CA PRO A 135 22.28 3.52 -22.16
C PRO A 135 21.62 4.39 -21.09
N ASP A 136 20.68 5.25 -21.48
CA ASP A 136 20.04 6.21 -20.58
C ASP A 136 18.76 5.64 -19.91
N VAL A 137 18.37 4.39 -20.20
CA VAL A 137 17.23 3.76 -19.52
C VAL A 137 17.66 3.06 -18.24
N GLU A 138 16.75 3.01 -17.27
CA GLU A 138 17.02 2.44 -15.95
C GLU A 138 17.32 0.93 -16.01
N ILE A 139 16.56 0.18 -16.82
CA ILE A 139 16.75 -1.25 -17.00
C ILE A 139 17.26 -1.50 -18.41
N ARG A 140 18.59 -1.55 -18.50
CA ARG A 140 19.26 -1.75 -19.79
C ARG A 140 19.35 -3.22 -20.13
N ILE A 141 18.81 -3.58 -21.30
CA ILE A 141 18.92 -4.90 -21.93
C ILE A 141 19.61 -4.72 -23.26
N ASP A 142 20.91 -5.02 -23.30
CA ASP A 142 21.75 -4.80 -24.47
C ASP A 142 21.67 -5.97 -25.46
N THR A 143 20.54 -6.04 -26.16
CA THR A 143 20.32 -6.99 -27.25
C THR A 143 19.70 -6.31 -28.47
N SER A 144 20.02 -6.80 -29.68
CA SER A 144 19.48 -6.27 -30.93
C SER A 144 17.98 -6.43 -31.09
N THR A 145 17.37 -7.34 -30.31
CA THR A 145 15.92 -7.63 -30.31
C THR A 145 15.14 -6.65 -29.44
N VAL A 146 15.79 -5.89 -28.56
CA VAL A 146 15.18 -4.90 -27.68
C VAL A 146 15.32 -3.51 -28.30
N SER A 147 14.23 -2.76 -28.38
CA SER A 147 14.21 -1.37 -28.87
C SER A 147 14.94 -0.44 -27.87
N ARG A 148 15.39 0.75 -28.32
CA ARG A 148 16.07 1.71 -27.47
C ARG A 148 15.27 2.03 -26.22
N ARG A 149 14.00 2.38 -26.37
CA ARG A 149 12.98 2.40 -25.32
C ARG A 149 11.93 1.35 -25.73
N HIS A 150 11.86 0.25 -25.00
CA HIS A 150 11.07 -0.91 -25.42
C HIS A 150 9.74 -0.94 -24.70
N ALA A 151 9.77 -0.89 -23.39
CA ALA A 151 8.61 -0.93 -22.53
C ALA A 151 8.86 -0.13 -21.25
N ARG A 152 7.78 0.10 -20.49
CA ARG A 152 7.88 0.57 -19.10
C ARG A 152 7.09 -0.33 -18.16
N ILE A 153 7.53 -0.36 -16.92
CA ILE A 153 6.76 -0.93 -15.82
C ILE A 153 6.44 0.20 -14.86
N LEU A 154 5.15 0.38 -14.60
CA LEU A 154 4.66 1.28 -13.57
C LEU A 154 4.30 0.46 -12.33
N VAL A 155 5.03 0.69 -11.24
CA VAL A 155 4.77 0.04 -9.94
C VAL A 155 4.05 1.01 -9.03
N VAL A 156 2.81 0.67 -8.65
CA VAL A 156 1.98 1.45 -7.74
C VAL A 156 1.45 0.51 -6.66
N ALA A 157 1.85 0.77 -5.43
CA ALA A 157 1.56 -0.08 -4.28
C ALA A 157 2.01 -1.55 -4.53
N ASP A 158 1.07 -2.48 -4.62
CA ASP A 158 1.30 -3.91 -4.84
C ASP A 158 1.09 -4.36 -6.30
N ARG A 159 0.89 -3.40 -7.21
CA ARG A 159 0.59 -3.66 -8.64
C ARG A 159 1.72 -3.18 -9.52
N ALA A 160 2.06 -4.00 -10.51
CA ALA A 160 2.94 -3.64 -11.60
C ALA A 160 2.18 -3.72 -12.92
N VAL A 161 2.21 -2.65 -13.69
CA VAL A 161 1.60 -2.58 -15.02
C VAL A 161 2.71 -2.45 -16.06
N LEU A 162 2.75 -3.39 -17.00
CA LEU A 162 3.68 -3.40 -18.12
C LEU A 162 3.03 -2.75 -19.33
N GLU A 163 3.70 -1.79 -19.96
CA GLU A 163 3.25 -1.09 -21.15
C GLU A 163 4.35 -1.06 -22.21
N ASP A 164 4.04 -1.50 -23.42
CA ASP A 164 4.95 -1.47 -24.56
C ASP A 164 4.94 -0.09 -25.23
N PHE A 165 6.11 0.46 -25.55
CA PHE A 165 6.26 1.75 -26.23
C PHE A 165 6.15 1.71 -27.75
N GLY A 166 5.52 0.65 -28.31
CA GLY A 166 5.51 0.41 -29.74
C GLY A 166 6.83 -0.20 -30.20
N SER A 167 7.35 -1.13 -29.44
CA SER A 167 8.61 -1.79 -29.71
C SER A 167 8.57 -2.60 -31.01
N LYS A 168 9.74 -2.78 -31.67
CA LYS A 168 9.81 -3.48 -32.95
C LYS A 168 9.30 -4.92 -32.89
N ASN A 169 9.59 -5.63 -31.81
CA ASN A 169 9.27 -7.04 -31.65
C ASN A 169 8.08 -7.29 -30.70
N GLY A 170 7.59 -6.25 -30.01
CA GLY A 170 6.53 -6.33 -29.03
C GLY A 170 6.96 -6.89 -27.69
N THR A 171 6.13 -6.64 -26.67
CA THR A 171 6.28 -7.18 -25.32
C THR A 171 5.21 -8.24 -25.09
N PHE A 172 5.58 -9.39 -24.53
CA PHE A 172 4.67 -10.53 -24.34
C PHE A 172 4.64 -10.91 -22.86
N HIS A 173 3.44 -11.13 -22.35
CA HIS A 173 3.23 -11.69 -21.01
C HIS A 173 2.71 -13.14 -21.15
N ILE A 174 3.50 -14.11 -20.69
CA ILE A 174 3.18 -15.54 -20.76
C ILE A 174 2.74 -15.94 -22.20
N GLY A 175 3.51 -15.49 -23.22
CA GLY A 175 3.24 -15.79 -24.62
C GLY A 175 2.07 -15.03 -25.26
N ARG A 176 1.52 -14.02 -24.58
CA ARG A 176 0.48 -13.11 -25.13
C ARG A 176 1.07 -11.71 -25.30
N LYS A 177 0.72 -11.08 -26.43
CA LYS A 177 1.11 -9.70 -26.75
C LYS A 177 0.23 -8.70 -26.01
#